data_a7ef5a9afecdfbc81a71f7839aef3581
#
_entry.id   a7ef5a9afecdfbc81a71f7839aef3581
#
_cell.length_a   1.000
_cell.length_b   1.000
_cell.length_c   1.000
_cell.angle_alpha   90.00
_cell.angle_beta   90.00
_cell.angle_gamma   90.00
#
_symmetry.space_group_name_H-M   'P 1'
#
loop_
_entity.id
_entity.type
_entity.pdbx_description
1 polymer ?
#
loop_
_entity_poly.entity_id
_entity_poly.type
_entity_poly.pdbx_seq_one_letter_code
_entity_poly.pdbx_strand_id
1 'polypeptide(L)'
;SDIALCVDTGHLALAEVDTEALIARAGTRVHHVHLKDLDLAAAERVRNGTVGFRQAVIDGMFKPLGDGGVDVGGIIEALETSGFGGWYVLEQDVSLDSEPAPGCGPIENARSSVEFLRGLAEQARGSQEGAAG
;
A
#
# COMPACT_ATOMS: atom_id res chain seq x y z
N SER A 1 20.67 16.31 -0.41
CA SER A 1 21.09 14.95 -0.07
C SER A 1 20.78 14.04 -1.27
N ASP A 2 21.73 13.22 -1.68
CA ASP A 2 21.62 12.29 -2.81
C ASP A 2 21.01 10.94 -2.38
N ILE A 3 20.51 10.86 -1.14
CA ILE A 3 19.87 9.67 -0.59
C ILE A 3 18.45 9.58 -1.15
N ALA A 4 18.18 8.50 -1.86
CA ALA A 4 16.84 8.14 -2.30
C ALA A 4 16.01 7.57 -1.15
N LEU A 5 14.70 7.68 -1.28
CA LEU A 5 13.73 7.19 -0.30
C LEU A 5 13.01 5.95 -0.84
N CYS A 6 12.84 4.98 0.03
CA CYS A 6 11.85 3.90 -0.10
C CYS A 6 10.67 4.25 0.82
N VAL A 7 9.49 4.33 0.26
CA VAL A 7 8.24 4.64 0.98
C VAL A 7 7.46 3.35 1.16
N ASP A 8 7.01 3.06 2.37
CA ASP A 8 6.10 1.94 2.67
C ASP A 8 4.77 2.50 3.16
N THR A 9 3.70 2.30 2.37
CA THR A 9 2.40 2.92 2.63
C THR A 9 1.73 2.39 3.88
N GLY A 10 1.88 1.09 4.18
CA GLY A 10 1.29 0.48 5.37
C GLY A 10 2.01 0.89 6.65
N HIS A 11 3.34 0.91 6.65
CA HIS A 11 4.10 1.35 7.83
C HIS A 11 3.90 2.83 8.12
N LEU A 12 3.77 3.68 7.10
CA LEU A 12 3.45 5.09 7.29
C LEU A 12 2.03 5.28 7.86
N ALA A 13 1.06 4.52 7.35
CA ALA A 13 -0.30 4.54 7.89
C ALA A 13 -0.36 4.03 9.33
N LEU A 14 0.41 2.97 9.68
CA LEU A 14 0.55 2.50 11.05
C LEU A 14 1.11 3.59 11.98
N ALA A 15 2.03 4.42 11.48
CA ALA A 15 2.63 5.53 12.21
C ALA A 15 1.81 6.84 12.14
N GLU A 16 0.63 6.84 11.52
CA GLU A 16 -0.24 8.02 11.30
C GLU A 16 0.46 9.15 10.54
N VAL A 17 1.35 8.80 9.63
CA VAL A 17 2.03 9.76 8.77
C VAL A 17 1.13 10.09 7.58
N ASP A 18 0.97 11.37 7.29
CA ASP A 18 0.38 11.85 6.03
C ASP A 18 1.34 11.52 4.88
N THR A 19 1.05 10.41 4.20
CA THR A 19 1.90 9.86 3.15
C THR A 19 1.94 10.77 1.92
N GLU A 20 0.83 11.39 1.56
CA GLU A 20 0.76 12.32 0.42
C GLU A 20 1.57 13.59 0.69
N ALA A 21 1.45 14.17 1.87
CA ALA A 21 2.28 15.30 2.28
C ALA A 21 3.77 14.95 2.32
N LEU A 22 4.12 13.73 2.75
CA LEU A 22 5.50 13.22 2.71
C LEU A 22 6.01 13.15 1.26
N ILE A 23 5.23 12.57 0.35
CA ILE A 23 5.57 12.45 -1.08
C ILE A 23 5.76 13.84 -1.70
N ALA A 24 4.84 14.76 -1.45
CA ALA A 24 4.94 16.13 -1.98
C ALA A 24 6.23 16.84 -1.53
N ARG A 25 6.66 16.60 -0.29
CA ARG A 25 7.93 17.15 0.25
C ARG A 25 9.17 16.45 -0.28
N ALA A 26 9.07 15.12 -0.45
CA ALA A 26 10.20 14.31 -0.92
C ALA A 26 10.47 14.50 -2.42
N GLY A 27 9.40 14.69 -3.21
CA GLY A 27 9.48 14.90 -4.65
C GLY A 27 10.22 13.76 -5.36
N THR A 28 11.11 14.12 -6.26
CA THR A 28 11.90 13.16 -7.06
C THR A 28 12.86 12.27 -6.26
N ARG A 29 12.95 12.44 -4.95
CA ARG A 29 13.77 11.57 -4.09
C ARG A 29 13.11 10.22 -3.80
N VAL A 30 11.81 10.07 -4.02
CA VAL A 30 11.14 8.76 -3.88
C VAL A 30 11.49 7.92 -5.10
N HIS A 31 12.19 6.81 -4.90
CA HIS A 31 12.62 5.91 -5.98
C HIS A 31 12.01 4.52 -5.88
N HIS A 32 11.43 4.18 -4.73
CA HIS A 32 10.89 2.85 -4.47
C HIS A 32 9.70 2.98 -3.52
N VAL A 33 8.64 2.25 -3.80
CA VAL A 33 7.43 2.27 -2.99
C VAL A 33 6.96 0.85 -2.74
N HIS A 34 6.83 0.49 -1.45
CA HIS A 34 6.10 -0.69 -1.04
C HIS A 34 4.63 -0.31 -0.88
N LEU A 35 3.80 -0.86 -1.75
CA LEU A 35 2.36 -0.76 -1.63
C LEU A 35 1.87 -1.81 -0.66
N LYS A 36 1.43 -1.37 0.49
CA LYS A 36 0.95 -2.19 1.59
C LYS A 36 -0.32 -1.58 2.17
N ASP A 37 -1.34 -2.38 2.37
CA ASP A 37 -2.60 -1.97 2.96
C ASP A 37 -2.82 -2.65 4.30
N LEU A 38 -3.61 -2.05 5.18
CA LEU A 38 -3.87 -2.58 6.51
C LEU A 38 -5.25 -2.17 7.04
N ASP A 39 -5.72 -2.95 8.01
CA ASP A 39 -6.89 -2.62 8.83
C ASP A 39 -6.53 -1.51 9.83
N LEU A 40 -7.12 -0.32 9.65
CA LEU A 40 -6.84 0.85 10.49
C LEU A 40 -7.23 0.63 11.95
N ALA A 41 -8.29 -0.13 12.23
CA ALA A 41 -8.69 -0.44 13.61
C ALA A 41 -7.68 -1.40 14.29
N ALA A 42 -7.13 -2.36 13.53
CA ALA A 42 -6.05 -3.20 14.02
C ALA A 42 -4.76 -2.39 14.27
N ALA A 43 -4.44 -1.46 13.36
CA ALA A 43 -3.31 -0.53 13.51
C ALA A 43 -3.45 0.34 14.77
N GLU A 44 -4.64 0.86 15.05
CA GLU A 44 -4.89 1.63 16.27
C GLU A 44 -4.66 0.81 17.54
N ARG A 45 -5.07 -0.46 17.56
CA ARG A 45 -4.80 -1.36 18.70
C ARG A 45 -3.31 -1.61 18.92
N VAL A 46 -2.52 -1.60 17.87
CA VAL A 46 -1.06 -1.68 17.98
C VAL A 46 -0.49 -0.38 18.54
N ARG A 47 -0.90 0.77 18.02
CA ARG A 47 -0.41 2.08 18.49
C ARG A 47 -0.71 2.35 19.97
N ASN A 48 -1.90 2.00 20.42
CA ASN A 48 -2.31 2.19 21.82
C ASN A 48 -1.81 1.09 22.77
N GLY A 49 -1.06 0.11 22.26
CA GLY A 49 -0.45 -0.96 23.05
C GLY A 49 -1.43 -2.07 23.48
N THR A 50 -2.66 -2.08 23.00
CA THR A 50 -3.66 -3.14 23.29
C THR A 50 -3.23 -4.49 22.71
N VAL A 51 -2.57 -4.48 21.54
CA VAL A 51 -2.07 -5.66 20.85
C VAL A 51 -0.62 -5.40 20.42
N GLY A 52 0.26 -6.39 20.60
CA GLY A 52 1.63 -6.31 20.09
C GLY A 52 1.66 -6.43 18.55
N PHE A 53 2.61 -5.75 17.90
CA PHE A 53 2.74 -5.73 16.44
C PHE A 53 2.74 -7.15 15.83
N ARG A 54 3.57 -8.05 16.38
CA ARG A 54 3.63 -9.44 15.89
C ARG A 54 2.27 -10.15 15.95
N GLN A 55 1.52 -9.96 17.06
CA GLN A 55 0.20 -10.56 17.20
C GLN A 55 -0.78 -9.96 16.19
N ALA A 56 -0.74 -8.66 15.95
CA ALA A 56 -1.57 -8.03 14.94
C ALA A 56 -1.29 -8.56 13.53
N VAL A 57 -0.03 -8.85 13.20
CA VAL A 57 0.34 -9.50 11.91
C VAL A 57 -0.26 -10.90 11.84
N ILE A 58 -0.13 -11.71 12.91
CA ILE A 58 -0.72 -13.05 12.99
C ILE A 58 -2.24 -12.99 12.81
N ASP A 59 -2.89 -11.99 13.42
CA ASP A 59 -4.34 -11.76 13.35
C ASP A 59 -4.80 -11.17 12.01
N GLY A 60 -3.89 -10.96 11.05
CA GLY A 60 -4.21 -10.50 9.70
C GLY A 60 -4.45 -8.99 9.60
N MET A 61 -3.66 -8.19 10.32
CA MET A 61 -3.71 -6.72 10.24
C MET A 61 -3.45 -6.22 8.83
N PHE A 62 -2.48 -6.79 8.11
CA PHE A 62 -2.21 -6.44 6.73
C PHE A 62 -3.20 -7.10 5.79
N LYS A 63 -3.68 -6.33 4.81
CA LYS A 63 -4.74 -6.71 3.87
C LYS A 63 -4.23 -6.67 2.43
N PRO A 64 -4.85 -7.42 1.50
CA PRO A 64 -4.69 -7.14 0.08
C PRO A 64 -5.00 -5.68 -0.21
N LEU A 65 -4.36 -5.10 -1.24
CA LEU A 65 -4.61 -3.71 -1.62
C LEU A 65 -6.09 -3.50 -1.96
N GLY A 66 -6.67 -2.48 -1.34
CA GLY A 66 -8.08 -2.11 -1.50
C GLY A 66 -9.03 -2.77 -0.48
N ASP A 67 -8.56 -3.76 0.28
CA ASP A 67 -9.35 -4.42 1.33
C ASP A 67 -9.09 -3.83 2.73
N GLY A 68 -8.11 -2.94 2.84
CA GLY A 68 -7.77 -2.21 4.06
C GLY A 68 -8.30 -0.78 4.05
N GLY A 69 -7.66 0.07 4.82
CA GLY A 69 -8.06 1.48 4.97
C GLY A 69 -7.04 2.49 4.49
N VAL A 70 -5.95 2.06 3.86
CA VAL A 70 -4.96 2.97 3.26
C VAL A 70 -5.49 3.47 1.91
N ASP A 71 -5.47 4.77 1.69
CA ASP A 71 -5.82 5.33 0.38
C ASP A 71 -4.68 5.12 -0.63
N VAL A 72 -4.54 3.87 -1.07
CA VAL A 72 -3.52 3.49 -2.05
C VAL A 72 -3.69 4.22 -3.37
N GLY A 73 -4.94 4.49 -3.77
CA GLY A 73 -5.25 5.22 -5.01
C GLY A 73 -4.75 6.65 -4.97
N GLY A 74 -5.07 7.39 -3.90
CA GLY A 74 -4.60 8.77 -3.70
C GLY A 74 -3.07 8.84 -3.59
N ILE A 75 -2.44 7.89 -2.91
CA ILE A 75 -0.98 7.82 -2.82
C ILE A 75 -0.33 7.61 -4.20
N ILE A 76 -0.87 6.71 -5.04
CA ILE A 76 -0.37 6.51 -6.41
C ILE A 76 -0.55 7.78 -7.23
N GLU A 77 -1.70 8.44 -7.14
CA GLU A 77 -1.95 9.71 -7.85
C GLU A 77 -0.95 10.81 -7.43
N ALA A 78 -0.66 10.92 -6.13
CA ALA A 78 0.34 11.85 -5.62
C ALA A 78 1.75 11.54 -6.14
N LEU A 79 2.13 10.27 -6.22
CA LEU A 79 3.40 9.82 -6.77
C LEU A 79 3.51 10.15 -8.26
N GLU A 80 2.52 9.78 -9.07
CA GLU A 80 2.48 10.06 -10.51
C GLU A 80 2.55 11.58 -10.78
N THR A 81 1.80 12.38 -10.01
CA THR A 81 1.80 13.83 -10.11
C THR A 81 3.17 14.43 -9.76
N SER A 82 3.91 13.80 -8.84
CA SER A 82 5.27 14.21 -8.48
C SER A 82 6.34 13.82 -9.50
N GLY A 83 5.97 13.07 -10.56
CA GLY A 83 6.89 12.57 -11.57
C GLY A 83 7.65 11.31 -11.13
N PHE A 84 7.04 10.49 -10.29
CA PHE A 84 7.63 9.23 -9.85
C PHE A 84 7.94 8.30 -11.02
N GLY A 85 9.19 7.86 -11.13
CA GLY A 85 9.66 6.94 -12.16
C GLY A 85 10.33 5.69 -11.58
N GLY A 86 10.02 5.37 -10.32
CA GLY A 86 10.59 4.24 -9.60
C GLY A 86 9.75 2.96 -9.71
N TRP A 87 9.89 2.09 -8.70
CA TRP A 87 9.22 0.81 -8.64
C TRP A 87 8.09 0.80 -7.61
N TYR A 88 6.92 0.32 -8.03
CA TYR A 88 5.86 -0.11 -7.14
C TYR A 88 6.05 -1.60 -6.82
N VAL A 89 6.16 -1.93 -5.56
CA VAL A 89 6.32 -3.29 -5.06
C VAL A 89 5.12 -3.66 -4.21
N LEU A 90 4.44 -4.73 -4.57
CA LEU A 90 3.39 -5.29 -3.73
C LEU A 90 4.05 -5.95 -2.51
N GLU A 91 3.65 -5.54 -1.33
CA GLU A 91 4.12 -6.14 -0.10
C GLU A 91 2.96 -6.43 0.84
N GLN A 92 2.94 -7.63 1.38
CA GLN A 92 1.95 -8.04 2.36
C GLN A 92 2.58 -9.00 3.37
N ASP A 93 2.64 -8.56 4.62
CA ASP A 93 3.09 -9.42 5.70
C ASP A 93 1.97 -10.36 6.14
N VAL A 94 2.26 -11.65 6.11
CA VAL A 94 1.35 -12.69 6.59
C VAL A 94 2.09 -13.65 7.50
N SER A 95 1.40 -14.23 8.47
CA SER A 95 1.89 -15.36 9.26
C SER A 95 1.14 -16.60 8.84
N LEU A 96 1.87 -17.65 8.50
CA LEU A 96 1.31 -18.94 8.10
C LEU A 96 1.66 -19.99 9.16
N ASP A 97 0.67 -20.71 9.66
CA ASP A 97 0.86 -21.83 10.58
C ASP A 97 1.17 -23.15 9.84
N SER A 98 0.81 -23.21 8.55
CA SER A 98 1.02 -24.36 7.68
C SER A 98 1.07 -23.93 6.22
N GLU A 99 1.53 -24.80 5.34
CA GLU A 99 1.49 -24.57 3.89
C GLU A 99 0.04 -24.46 3.40
N PRO A 100 -0.34 -23.37 2.73
CA PRO A 100 -1.67 -23.21 2.15
C PRO A 100 -1.94 -24.24 1.05
N ALA A 101 -3.22 -24.55 0.84
CA ALA A 101 -3.61 -25.34 -0.32
C ALA A 101 -3.20 -24.65 -1.64
N PRO A 102 -2.93 -25.40 -2.72
CA PRO A 102 -2.57 -24.82 -3.99
C PRO A 102 -3.58 -23.76 -4.47
N GLY A 103 -3.10 -22.58 -4.78
CA GLY A 103 -3.92 -21.45 -5.24
C GLY A 103 -4.55 -20.60 -4.13
N CYS A 104 -4.35 -20.95 -2.85
CA CYS A 104 -4.88 -20.24 -1.70
C CYS A 104 -3.80 -19.43 -0.95
N GLY A 105 -4.25 -18.60 0.01
CA GLY A 105 -3.37 -17.82 0.87
C GLY A 105 -2.65 -16.66 0.17
N PRO A 106 -1.34 -16.49 0.35
CA PRO A 106 -0.62 -15.32 -0.18
C PRO A 106 -0.76 -15.12 -1.68
N ILE A 107 -0.91 -16.18 -2.46
CA ILE A 107 -1.10 -16.07 -3.93
C ILE A 107 -2.46 -15.47 -4.29
N GLU A 108 -3.52 -15.77 -3.54
CA GLU A 108 -4.82 -15.12 -3.71
C GLU A 108 -4.74 -13.64 -3.39
N ASN A 109 -4.10 -13.30 -2.27
CA ASN A 109 -3.91 -11.92 -1.84
C ASN A 109 -3.13 -11.11 -2.89
N ALA A 110 -2.07 -11.70 -3.45
CA ALA A 110 -1.30 -11.06 -4.51
C ALA A 110 -2.13 -10.84 -5.77
N ARG A 111 -2.98 -11.80 -6.16
CA ARG A 111 -3.89 -11.65 -7.31
C ARG A 111 -4.90 -10.54 -7.08
N SER A 112 -5.56 -10.52 -5.91
CA SER A 112 -6.51 -9.46 -5.54
C SER A 112 -5.85 -8.08 -5.59
N SER A 113 -4.65 -7.93 -5.04
CA SER A 113 -3.89 -6.68 -5.09
C SER A 113 -3.55 -6.24 -6.52
N VAL A 114 -3.16 -7.18 -7.39
CA VAL A 114 -2.90 -6.88 -8.82
C VAL A 114 -4.18 -6.45 -9.54
N GLU A 115 -5.30 -7.10 -9.28
CA GLU A 115 -6.60 -6.74 -9.85
C GLU A 115 -7.04 -5.34 -9.43
N PHE A 116 -6.87 -5.00 -8.15
CA PHE A 116 -7.11 -3.66 -7.64
C PHE A 116 -6.28 -2.59 -8.38
N LEU A 117 -4.98 -2.81 -8.54
CA LEU A 117 -4.10 -1.88 -9.27
C LEU A 117 -4.45 -1.75 -10.75
N ARG A 118 -4.86 -2.84 -11.40
CA ARG A 118 -5.36 -2.79 -12.78
C ARG A 118 -6.61 -1.93 -12.90
N GLY A 119 -7.55 -2.07 -11.95
CA GLY A 119 -8.74 -1.23 -11.89
C GLY A 119 -8.41 0.26 -11.77
N LEU A 120 -7.44 0.65 -10.91
CA LEU A 120 -6.97 2.03 -10.80
C LEU A 120 -6.38 2.54 -12.12
N ALA A 121 -5.55 1.74 -12.79
CA ALA A 121 -4.93 2.11 -14.05
C ALA A 121 -5.95 2.27 -15.19
N GLU A 122 -7.03 1.49 -15.20
CA GLU A 122 -8.12 1.61 -16.18
C GLU A 122 -8.94 2.89 -15.93
N GLN A 123 -9.25 3.21 -14.68
CA GLN A 123 -9.94 4.44 -14.29
C GLN A 123 -9.15 5.69 -14.68
N ALA A 124 -7.83 5.69 -14.44
CA ALA A 124 -6.96 6.81 -14.81
C ALA A 124 -6.94 7.03 -16.34
N ARG A 125 -6.90 5.98 -17.15
CA ARG A 125 -6.98 6.07 -18.61
C ARG A 125 -8.32 6.60 -19.11
N GLY A 126 -9.42 6.10 -18.57
CA GLY A 126 -10.76 6.56 -18.93
C GLY A 126 -11.00 8.04 -18.61
N SER A 127 -10.41 8.55 -17.52
CA SER A 127 -10.48 9.95 -17.15
C SER A 127 -9.71 10.87 -18.11
N GLN A 128 -8.58 10.40 -18.65
CA GLN A 128 -7.78 11.17 -19.62
C GLN A 128 -8.47 11.25 -21.00
N GLU A 129 -9.10 10.16 -21.44
CA GLU A 129 -9.85 10.15 -22.72
C GLU A 129 -11.11 11.02 -22.66
N GLY A 130 -11.81 11.10 -21.53
CA GLY A 130 -12.97 11.95 -21.32
C GLY A 130 -12.63 13.46 -21.21
N ALA A 131 -11.42 13.83 -20.86
CA ALA A 131 -10.97 15.22 -20.75
C ALA A 131 -10.43 15.79 -22.10
N ALA A 132 -10.17 14.93 -23.09
CA ALA A 132 -9.64 15.32 -24.41
C ALA A 132 -10.76 15.52 -25.50
N GLY A 133 -12.03 15.36 -25.13
CA GLY A 133 -13.21 15.60 -25.97
C GLY A 133 -13.96 16.84 -25.50
#